data_7d8608403adf6b2bcdc8d0d26cf9da3c
#
_entry.id   7d8608403adf6b2bcdc8d0d26cf9da3c
#
_cell.length_a   1.000
_cell.length_b   1.000
_cell.length_c   1.000
_cell.angle_alpha   90.00
_cell.angle_beta   90.00
_cell.angle_gamma   90.00
#
_symmetry.space_group_name_H-M   'P 1'
#
loop_
_entity.id
_entity.type
_entity.pdbx_description
1 polymer ?
#
loop_
_entity_poly.entity_id
_entity_poly.type
_entity_poly.pdbx_seq_one_letter_code
_entity_poly.pdbx_strand_id
1 'polypeptide(L)'
;SYAKGWVVNGQRIIDRGEIINEHTYDILRSLQQEWEKRSESVQEIRLTFMGQALLVGILILCFMIYLELFRKNYFERKRSVLLLFTLIVSFPVILSIMVEQNLSNVYVVPLAMIPIIIGIFLDSRTAFMAHTTIILICSIFLRYPHEFIILQMAAGMTAIYSLRELSQRSQLLRTALIVVICYAL
;
A
#
# COMPACT_ATOMS: atom_id res chain seq x y z
N SER A 1 -7.64 -41.25 6.07
CA SER A 1 -8.94 -41.47 5.43
C SER A 1 -8.85 -41.06 3.98
N TYR A 2 -9.04 -41.98 3.08
CA TYR A 2 -8.92 -41.83 1.64
C TYR A 2 -10.05 -40.96 1.11
N ALA A 3 -9.71 -39.92 0.32
CA ALA A 3 -10.69 -39.15 -0.46
C ALA A 3 -11.36 -40.10 -1.46
N LYS A 4 -12.57 -40.51 -1.16
CA LYS A 4 -13.41 -41.34 -2.06
C LYS A 4 -14.17 -40.41 -3.00
N GLY A 5 -13.65 -40.24 -4.21
CA GLY A 5 -14.39 -39.72 -5.36
C GLY A 5 -14.08 -38.26 -5.69
N TRP A 6 -13.70 -38.03 -6.95
CA TRP A 6 -13.58 -36.70 -7.55
C TRP A 6 -14.94 -36.33 -8.13
N VAL A 7 -15.46 -35.18 -7.73
CA VAL A 7 -16.69 -34.60 -8.31
C VAL A 7 -16.25 -33.52 -9.30
N VAL A 8 -16.70 -33.65 -10.55
CA VAL A 8 -16.36 -32.70 -11.62
C VAL A 8 -17.25 -31.45 -11.52
N ASN A 9 -16.70 -30.29 -11.82
CA ASN A 9 -17.45 -29.04 -11.80
C ASN A 9 -18.67 -29.12 -12.77
N GLY A 10 -19.88 -28.87 -12.22
CA GLY A 10 -21.15 -29.03 -12.97
C GLY A 10 -21.75 -30.44 -12.90
N GLN A 11 -21.11 -31.39 -12.22
CA GLN A 11 -21.66 -32.72 -12.05
C GLN A 11 -22.85 -32.67 -11.09
N ARG A 12 -23.96 -33.29 -11.51
CA ARG A 12 -25.17 -33.45 -10.69
C ARG A 12 -24.91 -34.46 -9.57
N ILE A 13 -25.10 -34.06 -8.32
CA ILE A 13 -24.83 -34.89 -7.15
C ILE A 13 -26.09 -35.61 -6.66
N ILE A 14 -27.26 -34.94 -6.69
CA ILE A 14 -28.56 -35.47 -6.24
C ILE A 14 -29.74 -34.78 -6.95
N ASP A 15 -30.85 -35.49 -7.11
CA ASP A 15 -32.10 -34.98 -7.63
C ASP A 15 -33.13 -34.70 -6.53
N ARG A 16 -34.15 -33.86 -6.87
CA ARG A 16 -35.29 -33.65 -5.97
C ARG A 16 -36.07 -34.94 -5.80
N GLY A 17 -36.17 -35.40 -4.53
CA GLY A 17 -36.89 -36.62 -4.19
C GLY A 17 -36.03 -37.89 -4.15
N GLU A 18 -34.76 -37.81 -4.44
CA GLU A 18 -33.84 -38.94 -4.32
C GLU A 18 -33.39 -39.12 -2.86
N ILE A 19 -33.29 -40.40 -2.44
CA ILE A 19 -32.89 -40.74 -1.08
C ILE A 19 -31.38 -40.53 -0.92
N ILE A 20 -30.98 -39.81 0.10
CA ILE A 20 -29.57 -39.56 0.40
C ILE A 20 -28.93 -40.81 0.95
N ASN A 21 -28.02 -41.40 0.18
CA ASN A 21 -27.16 -42.49 0.59
C ASN A 21 -25.98 -41.98 1.41
N GLU A 22 -25.33 -42.80 2.22
CA GLU A 22 -24.13 -42.43 3.02
C GLU A 22 -23.06 -41.74 2.15
N HIS A 23 -22.81 -42.26 0.95
CA HIS A 23 -21.83 -41.71 0.03
C HIS A 23 -22.24 -40.26 -0.44
N THR A 24 -23.50 -40.03 -0.77
CA THR A 24 -24.04 -38.73 -1.16
C THR A 24 -24.02 -37.75 0.02
N TYR A 25 -24.29 -38.25 1.23
CA TYR A 25 -24.19 -37.45 2.46
C TYR A 25 -22.75 -36.97 2.73
N ASP A 26 -21.75 -37.83 2.57
CA ASP A 26 -20.34 -37.48 2.75
C ASP A 26 -19.89 -36.42 1.71
N ILE A 27 -20.34 -36.54 0.46
CA ILE A 27 -20.08 -35.55 -0.58
C ILE A 27 -20.73 -34.22 -0.22
N LEU A 28 -22.00 -34.20 0.16
CA LEU A 28 -22.72 -32.97 0.53
C LEU A 28 -22.10 -32.31 1.75
N ARG A 29 -21.69 -33.07 2.75
CA ARG A 29 -21.01 -32.58 3.94
C ARG A 29 -19.64 -31.97 3.62
N SER A 30 -18.85 -32.60 2.77
CA SER A 30 -17.57 -32.03 2.32
C SER A 30 -17.76 -30.77 1.50
N LEU A 31 -18.77 -30.70 0.65
CA LEU A 31 -19.15 -29.52 -0.10
C LEU A 31 -19.60 -28.39 0.82
N GLN A 32 -20.41 -28.67 1.83
CA GLN A 32 -20.82 -27.68 2.83
C GLN A 32 -19.61 -27.12 3.57
N GLN A 33 -18.68 -27.95 4.01
CA GLN A 33 -17.44 -27.49 4.67
C GLN A 33 -16.58 -26.62 3.76
N GLU A 34 -16.48 -26.96 2.48
CA GLU A 34 -15.76 -26.14 1.48
C GLU A 34 -16.46 -24.79 1.26
N TRP A 35 -17.79 -24.76 1.20
CA TRP A 35 -18.57 -23.52 1.08
C TRP A 35 -18.44 -22.62 2.32
N GLU A 36 -18.48 -23.20 3.51
CA GLU A 36 -18.26 -22.49 4.77
C GLU A 36 -16.88 -21.86 4.81
N LYS A 37 -15.81 -22.62 4.54
CA LYS A 37 -14.43 -22.11 4.46
C LYS A 37 -14.29 -21.00 3.42
N ARG A 38 -14.93 -21.14 2.28
CA ARG A 38 -14.89 -20.14 1.21
C ARG A 38 -15.65 -18.87 1.59
N SER A 39 -16.78 -18.99 2.27
CA SER A 39 -17.53 -17.84 2.75
C SER A 39 -16.82 -17.09 3.88
N GLU A 40 -16.18 -17.80 4.80
CA GLU A 40 -15.33 -17.22 5.84
C GLU A 40 -14.15 -16.47 5.24
N SER A 41 -13.44 -17.07 4.26
CA SER A 41 -12.32 -16.41 3.59
C SER A 41 -12.73 -15.15 2.84
N VAL A 42 -13.87 -15.12 2.19
CA VAL A 42 -14.41 -13.91 1.51
C VAL A 42 -14.79 -12.83 2.52
N GLN A 43 -15.34 -13.21 3.66
CA GLN A 43 -15.70 -12.27 4.72
C GLN A 43 -14.45 -11.67 5.38
N GLU A 44 -13.42 -12.48 5.64
CA GLU A 44 -12.12 -12.02 6.17
C GLU A 44 -11.43 -11.07 5.20
N ILE A 45 -11.42 -11.37 3.89
CA ILE A 45 -10.86 -10.49 2.87
C ILE A 45 -11.59 -9.14 2.85
N ARG A 46 -12.94 -9.14 2.94
CA ARG A 46 -13.72 -7.90 2.98
C ARG A 46 -13.43 -7.07 4.23
N LEU A 47 -13.34 -7.70 5.40
CA LEU A 47 -13.01 -7.03 6.66
C LEU A 47 -11.60 -6.43 6.61
N THR A 48 -10.63 -7.18 6.08
CA THR A 48 -9.25 -6.70 5.90
C THR A 48 -9.23 -5.48 4.97
N PHE A 49 -9.91 -5.55 3.83
CA PHE A 49 -9.99 -4.43 2.89
C PHE A 49 -10.66 -3.19 3.51
N MET A 50 -11.75 -3.37 4.26
CA MET A 50 -12.39 -2.26 4.98
C MET A 50 -11.47 -1.65 6.04
N GLY A 51 -10.72 -2.47 6.77
CA GLY A 51 -9.71 -2.02 7.73
C GLY A 51 -8.60 -1.21 7.08
N GLN A 52 -8.08 -1.68 5.96
CA GLN A 52 -7.05 -0.98 5.17
C GLN A 52 -7.58 0.36 4.63
N ALA A 53 -8.80 0.38 4.06
CA ALA A 53 -9.42 1.60 3.56
C ALA A 53 -9.65 2.64 4.67
N LEU A 54 -10.10 2.19 5.84
CA LEU A 54 -10.27 3.04 7.02
C LEU A 54 -8.93 3.62 7.49
N LEU A 55 -7.88 2.81 7.54
CA LEU A 55 -6.54 3.25 7.94
C LEU A 55 -5.98 4.29 6.96
N VAL A 56 -6.11 4.07 5.65
CA VAL A 56 -5.74 5.07 4.62
C VAL A 56 -6.52 6.36 4.81
N GLY A 57 -7.83 6.26 5.05
CA GLY A 57 -8.69 7.42 5.32
C GLY A 57 -8.22 8.23 6.54
N ILE A 58 -7.88 7.56 7.64
CA ILE A 58 -7.34 8.20 8.85
C ILE A 58 -6.01 8.89 8.55
N LEU A 59 -5.08 8.25 7.82
CA LEU A 59 -3.78 8.85 7.48
C LEU A 59 -3.94 10.11 6.63
N ILE A 60 -4.82 10.08 5.64
CA ILE A 60 -5.14 11.26 4.81
C ILE A 60 -5.77 12.36 5.66
N LEU A 61 -6.71 12.01 6.54
CA LEU A 61 -7.38 12.95 7.43
C LEU A 61 -6.39 13.61 8.40
N CYS A 62 -5.49 12.84 9.01
CA CYS A 62 -4.42 13.38 9.85
C CYS A 62 -3.52 14.35 9.08
N PHE A 63 -3.17 14.01 7.84
CA PHE A 63 -2.38 14.89 6.97
C PHE A 63 -3.14 16.19 6.62
N MET A 64 -4.45 16.11 6.35
CA MET A 64 -5.30 17.28 6.11
C MET A 64 -5.37 18.21 7.32
N ILE A 65 -5.58 17.63 8.52
CA ILE A 65 -5.59 18.38 9.78
C ILE A 65 -4.24 19.06 10.00
N TYR A 66 -3.13 18.36 9.70
CA TYR A 66 -1.80 18.95 9.78
C TYR A 66 -1.67 20.17 8.86
N LEU A 67 -2.12 20.08 7.61
CA LEU A 67 -2.07 21.21 6.67
C LEU A 67 -2.94 22.39 7.14
N GLU A 68 -4.14 22.13 7.63
CA GLU A 68 -5.05 23.16 8.10
C GLU A 68 -4.52 23.90 9.33
N LEU A 69 -3.99 23.15 10.32
CA LEU A 69 -3.52 23.73 11.57
C LEU A 69 -2.14 24.42 11.44
N PHE A 70 -1.21 23.80 10.72
CA PHE A 70 0.18 24.24 10.69
C PHE A 70 0.61 24.91 9.39
N ARG A 71 -0.15 24.70 8.29
CA ARG A 71 0.21 25.13 6.94
C ARG A 71 -0.96 25.76 6.17
N LYS A 72 -1.74 26.57 6.85
CA LYS A 72 -2.93 27.22 6.29
C LYS A 72 -2.66 27.91 4.95
N ASN A 73 -1.49 28.57 4.82
CA ASN A 73 -1.07 29.23 3.57
C ASN A 73 -0.97 28.27 2.38
N TYR A 74 -0.59 26.99 2.60
CA TYR A 74 -0.54 25.97 1.55
C TYR A 74 -1.92 25.37 1.31
N PHE A 75 -2.70 25.19 2.37
CA PHE A 75 -4.07 24.69 2.30
C PHE A 75 -4.98 25.61 1.47
N GLU A 76 -4.83 26.93 1.60
CA GLU A 76 -5.58 27.90 0.82
C GLU A 76 -5.13 27.99 -0.66
N ARG A 77 -3.92 27.55 -0.98
CA ARG A 77 -3.40 27.54 -2.36
C ARG A 77 -3.77 26.25 -3.07
N LYS A 78 -4.78 26.28 -3.94
CA LYS A 78 -5.27 25.12 -4.72
C LYS A 78 -4.14 24.34 -5.41
N ARG A 79 -3.11 25.02 -5.94
CA ARG A 79 -1.96 24.36 -6.62
C ARG A 79 -1.12 23.54 -5.67
N SER A 80 -0.86 24.02 -4.45
CA SER A 80 -0.08 23.29 -3.45
C SER A 80 -0.82 22.06 -2.95
N VAL A 81 -2.11 22.20 -2.68
CA VAL A 81 -2.98 21.06 -2.28
C VAL A 81 -3.04 20.03 -3.40
N LEU A 82 -3.25 20.48 -4.66
CA LEU A 82 -3.31 19.58 -5.82
C LEU A 82 -2.00 18.78 -5.96
N LEU A 83 -0.83 19.43 -5.86
CA LEU A 83 0.48 18.77 -5.93
C LEU A 83 0.61 17.72 -4.84
N LEU A 84 0.31 18.04 -3.59
CA LEU A 84 0.40 17.12 -2.47
C LEU A 84 -0.52 15.91 -2.65
N PHE A 85 -1.78 16.13 -3.01
CA PHE A 85 -2.73 15.05 -3.24
C PHE A 85 -2.37 14.19 -4.44
N THR A 86 -1.89 14.78 -5.53
CA THR A 86 -1.42 14.00 -6.68
C THR A 86 -0.31 13.06 -6.28
N LEU A 87 0.67 13.50 -5.48
CA LEU A 87 1.75 12.65 -4.99
C LEU A 87 1.24 11.57 -4.02
N ILE A 88 0.38 11.94 -3.06
CA ILE A 88 -0.19 11.00 -2.07
C ILE A 88 -1.00 9.89 -2.74
N VAL A 89 -1.65 10.16 -3.85
CA VAL A 89 -2.45 9.16 -4.58
C VAL A 89 -1.60 8.38 -5.59
N SER A 90 -0.76 9.06 -6.38
CA SER A 90 -0.03 8.43 -7.49
C SER A 90 0.99 7.38 -7.02
N PHE A 91 1.76 7.66 -5.99
CA PHE A 91 2.82 6.73 -5.55
C PHE A 91 2.29 5.42 -4.95
N PRO A 92 1.29 5.41 -4.04
CA PRO A 92 0.69 4.17 -3.57
C PRO A 92 0.02 3.37 -4.68
N VAL A 93 -0.63 4.03 -5.66
CA VAL A 93 -1.25 3.36 -6.80
C VAL A 93 -0.18 2.69 -7.68
N ILE A 94 0.90 3.39 -8.01
CA ILE A 94 2.01 2.81 -8.78
C ILE A 94 2.59 1.60 -8.05
N LEU A 95 2.83 1.72 -6.75
CA LEU A 95 3.38 0.65 -5.93
C LEU A 95 2.43 -0.55 -5.84
N SER A 96 1.13 -0.32 -5.65
CA SER A 96 0.11 -1.36 -5.63
C SER A 96 0.08 -2.16 -6.95
N ILE A 97 0.13 -1.48 -8.09
CA ILE A 97 0.18 -2.12 -9.41
C ILE A 97 1.46 -2.96 -9.57
N MET A 98 2.61 -2.45 -9.12
CA MET A 98 3.87 -3.20 -9.19
C MET A 98 3.85 -4.46 -8.34
N VAL A 99 3.28 -4.39 -7.14
CA VAL A 99 3.12 -5.55 -6.24
C VAL A 99 2.19 -6.59 -6.87
N GLU A 100 1.05 -6.18 -7.42
CA GLU A 100 0.07 -7.08 -8.02
C GLU A 100 0.62 -7.82 -9.24
N GLN A 101 1.41 -7.14 -10.07
CA GLN A 101 2.00 -7.72 -11.28
C GLN A 101 3.29 -8.51 -11.02
N ASN A 102 3.73 -8.65 -9.77
CA ASN A 102 5.02 -9.24 -9.40
C ASN A 102 6.20 -8.65 -10.20
N LEU A 103 6.06 -7.39 -10.62
CA LEU A 103 7.10 -6.65 -11.33
C LEU A 103 8.18 -6.28 -10.32
N SER A 104 9.38 -6.85 -10.50
CA SER A 104 10.65 -6.45 -9.87
C SER A 104 10.62 -5.93 -8.42
N ASN A 105 11.75 -5.72 -7.81
CA ASN A 105 11.88 -5.21 -6.45
C ASN A 105 11.08 -3.91 -6.24
N VAL A 106 10.09 -3.95 -5.36
CA VAL A 106 9.26 -2.81 -4.94
C VAL A 106 10.12 -1.64 -4.42
N TYR A 107 11.33 -1.95 -3.99
CA TYR A 107 12.34 -0.97 -3.52
C TYR A 107 12.91 -0.08 -4.64
N VAL A 108 12.68 -0.42 -5.90
CA VAL A 108 13.10 0.39 -7.08
C VAL A 108 12.24 1.66 -7.23
N VAL A 109 11.04 1.71 -6.62
CA VAL A 109 10.21 2.92 -6.65
C VAL A 109 10.93 4.06 -5.91
N PRO A 110 11.29 5.16 -6.62
CA PRO A 110 12.11 6.22 -6.03
C PRO A 110 11.26 7.14 -5.14
N LEU A 111 10.76 6.62 -4.01
CA LEU A 111 9.95 7.39 -3.05
C LEU A 111 10.70 8.57 -2.45
N ALA A 112 12.04 8.51 -2.43
CA ALA A 112 12.89 9.64 -2.02
C ALA A 112 12.77 10.87 -2.94
N MET A 113 12.22 10.73 -4.15
CA MET A 113 11.89 11.89 -5.00
C MET A 113 10.76 12.75 -4.42
N ILE A 114 9.84 12.16 -3.68
CA ILE A 114 8.69 12.85 -3.10
C ILE A 114 9.12 14.01 -2.19
N PRO A 115 9.94 13.77 -1.14
CA PRO A 115 10.37 14.86 -0.26
C PRO A 115 11.25 15.88 -0.98
N ILE A 116 11.99 15.49 -2.04
CA ILE A 116 12.75 16.41 -2.86
C ILE A 116 11.81 17.37 -3.60
N ILE A 117 10.80 16.84 -4.30
CA ILE A 117 9.83 17.63 -5.04
C ILE A 117 9.08 18.58 -4.09
N ILE A 118 8.55 18.05 -2.99
CA ILE A 118 7.79 18.87 -2.03
C ILE A 118 8.69 19.91 -1.35
N GLY A 119 9.93 19.55 -1.01
CA GLY A 119 10.90 20.45 -0.39
C GLY A 119 11.31 21.63 -1.27
N ILE A 120 11.37 21.45 -2.60
CA ILE A 120 11.65 22.50 -3.58
C ILE A 120 10.45 23.44 -3.74
N PHE A 121 9.24 22.92 -3.82
CA PHE A 121 8.04 23.72 -4.11
C PHE A 121 7.37 24.32 -2.87
N LEU A 122 7.55 23.68 -1.71
CA LEU A 122 6.89 24.07 -0.46
C LEU A 122 7.94 24.31 0.64
N ASP A 123 8.07 23.34 1.56
CA ASP A 123 9.05 23.39 2.64
C ASP A 123 9.43 21.99 3.15
N SER A 124 10.57 21.89 3.83
CA SER A 124 11.12 20.61 4.32
C SER A 124 10.23 19.93 5.38
N ARG A 125 9.47 20.69 6.17
CA ARG A 125 8.58 20.10 7.19
C ARG A 125 7.37 19.45 6.55
N THR A 126 6.76 20.13 5.57
CA THR A 126 5.65 19.57 4.80
C THR A 126 6.12 18.40 3.95
N ALA A 127 7.33 18.46 3.40
CA ALA A 127 7.96 17.35 2.67
C ALA A 127 8.10 16.10 3.54
N PHE A 128 8.59 16.25 4.77
CA PHE A 128 8.72 15.13 5.72
C PHE A 128 7.37 14.52 6.08
N MET A 129 6.36 15.34 6.42
CA MET A 129 5.03 14.86 6.78
C MET A 129 4.33 14.13 5.63
N ALA A 130 4.39 14.71 4.42
CA ALA A 130 3.83 14.08 3.24
C ALA A 130 4.52 12.76 2.90
N HIS A 131 5.85 12.72 2.94
CA HIS A 131 6.64 11.52 2.70
C HIS A 131 6.30 10.41 3.69
N THR A 132 6.25 10.74 5.00
CA THR A 132 5.85 9.78 6.04
C THR A 132 4.46 9.22 5.78
N THR A 133 3.50 10.07 5.43
CA THR A 133 2.12 9.64 5.11
C THR A 133 2.10 8.68 3.92
N ILE A 134 2.85 8.99 2.85
CA ILE A 134 2.93 8.14 1.66
C ILE A 134 3.58 6.78 1.98
N ILE A 135 4.69 6.77 2.74
CA ILE A 135 5.34 5.52 3.16
C ILE A 135 4.39 4.63 3.95
N LEU A 136 3.64 5.21 4.91
CA LEU A 136 2.68 4.45 5.70
C LEU A 136 1.55 3.88 4.85
N ILE A 137 1.03 4.64 3.89
CA ILE A 137 0.02 4.14 2.94
C ILE A 137 0.61 3.03 2.06
N CYS A 138 1.82 3.23 1.51
CA CYS A 138 2.50 2.23 0.68
C CYS A 138 2.77 0.94 1.44
N SER A 139 3.13 1.01 2.72
CA SER A 139 3.46 -0.15 3.55
C SER A 139 2.30 -1.13 3.72
N ILE A 140 1.05 -0.66 3.57
CA ILE A 140 -0.16 -1.50 3.68
C ILE A 140 -0.21 -2.57 2.59
N PHE A 141 0.37 -2.30 1.42
CA PHE A 141 0.35 -3.21 0.26
C PHE A 141 1.52 -4.20 0.25
N LEU A 142 2.45 -4.10 1.21
CA LEU A 142 3.68 -4.85 1.23
C LEU A 142 3.65 -6.03 2.20
N ARG A 143 4.36 -7.10 1.80
CA ARG A 143 4.52 -8.29 2.63
C ARG A 143 5.44 -8.05 3.84
N TYR A 144 6.48 -7.21 3.68
CA TYR A 144 7.45 -6.85 4.72
C TYR A 144 7.45 -5.33 4.96
N PRO A 145 6.40 -4.80 5.63
CA PRO A 145 6.22 -3.37 5.78
C PRO A 145 7.31 -2.71 6.63
N HIS A 146 7.85 -3.40 7.63
CA HIS A 146 8.82 -2.83 8.57
C HIS A 146 10.14 -2.44 7.89
N GLU A 147 10.71 -3.35 7.09
CA GLU A 147 11.94 -3.11 6.34
C GLU A 147 11.77 -1.94 5.37
N PHE A 148 10.66 -1.92 4.67
CA PHE A 148 10.32 -0.85 3.74
C PHE A 148 10.21 0.50 4.43
N ILE A 149 9.48 0.59 5.57
CA ILE A 149 9.33 1.84 6.33
C ILE A 149 10.69 2.38 6.77
N ILE A 150 11.55 1.52 7.36
CA ILE A 150 12.85 1.94 7.88
C ILE A 150 13.73 2.46 6.73
N LEU A 151 13.83 1.72 5.63
CA LEU A 151 14.66 2.09 4.48
C LEU A 151 14.18 3.38 3.84
N GLN A 152 12.87 3.50 3.57
CA GLN A 152 12.31 4.68 2.92
C GLN A 152 12.36 5.93 3.83
N MET A 153 12.16 5.78 5.14
CA MET A 153 12.34 6.88 6.09
C MET A 153 13.78 7.37 6.11
N ALA A 154 14.77 6.48 6.14
CA ALA A 154 16.17 6.84 6.09
C ALA A 154 16.52 7.58 4.79
N ALA A 155 16.09 7.05 3.64
CA ALA A 155 16.29 7.67 2.33
C ALA A 155 15.64 9.06 2.23
N GLY A 156 14.41 9.21 2.71
CA GLY A 156 13.68 10.48 2.71
C GLY A 156 14.29 11.52 3.63
N MET A 157 14.71 11.15 4.84
CA MET A 157 15.42 12.07 5.75
C MET A 157 16.72 12.56 5.13
N THR A 158 17.50 11.66 4.52
CA THR A 158 18.75 12.01 3.84
C THR A 158 18.50 12.98 2.69
N ALA A 159 17.44 12.74 1.91
CA ALA A 159 17.02 13.62 0.83
C ALA A 159 16.66 15.03 1.32
N ILE A 160 15.86 15.11 2.40
CA ILE A 160 15.45 16.39 3.00
C ILE A 160 16.65 17.15 3.58
N TYR A 161 17.53 16.44 4.28
CA TYR A 161 18.73 17.05 4.88
C TYR A 161 19.65 17.63 3.80
N SER A 162 19.87 16.87 2.74
CA SER A 162 20.71 17.29 1.62
C SER A 162 20.12 18.51 0.90
N LEU A 163 18.79 18.61 0.75
CA LEU A 163 18.13 19.79 0.18
C LEU A 163 18.33 21.06 1.01
N ARG A 164 18.41 20.93 2.34
CA ARG A 164 18.56 22.09 3.24
C ARG A 164 19.93 22.77 3.06
N GLU A 165 20.95 22.02 2.66
CA GLU A 165 22.29 22.53 2.38
C GLU A 165 22.44 23.09 0.95
N LEU A 166 21.41 22.94 0.08
CA LEU A 166 21.48 23.30 -1.34
C LEU A 166 21.37 24.82 -1.60
N SER A 167 22.38 25.55 -1.15
CA SER A 167 22.63 26.91 -1.65
C SER A 167 23.43 26.91 -2.99
N GLN A 168 23.96 25.75 -3.44
CA GLN A 168 24.82 25.67 -4.62
C GLN A 168 24.47 24.46 -5.53
N ARG A 169 24.42 24.69 -6.86
CA ARG A 169 24.04 23.73 -7.90
C ARG A 169 24.83 22.39 -7.90
N SER A 170 26.06 22.40 -7.38
CA SER A 170 26.92 21.20 -7.30
C SER A 170 26.46 20.15 -6.29
N GLN A 171 25.55 20.49 -5.38
CA GLN A 171 25.10 19.61 -4.30
C GLN A 171 23.97 18.67 -4.74
N LEU A 172 23.22 18.97 -5.82
CA LEU A 172 22.20 18.08 -6.36
C LEU A 172 22.75 16.70 -6.77
N LEU A 173 23.92 16.70 -7.42
CA LEU A 173 24.59 15.46 -7.82
C LEU A 173 25.01 14.63 -6.59
N ARG A 174 25.47 15.29 -5.54
CA ARG A 174 25.89 14.62 -4.29
C ARG A 174 24.70 13.97 -3.58
N THR A 175 23.54 14.65 -3.54
CA THR A 175 22.30 14.10 -2.98
C THR A 175 21.83 12.88 -3.75
N ALA A 176 21.80 12.95 -5.06
CA ALA A 176 21.39 11.83 -5.90
C ALA A 176 22.29 10.61 -5.65
N LEU A 177 23.59 10.80 -5.50
CA LEU A 177 24.55 9.73 -5.25
C LEU A 177 24.34 9.09 -3.87
N ILE A 178 24.10 9.88 -2.82
CA ILE A 178 23.83 9.37 -1.47
C ILE A 178 22.52 8.56 -1.45
N VAL A 179 21.47 9.06 -2.12
CA VAL A 179 20.19 8.34 -2.21
C VAL A 179 20.38 7.00 -2.93
N VAL A 180 21.14 6.97 -4.05
CA VAL A 180 21.45 5.73 -4.76
C VAL A 180 22.19 4.74 -3.87
N ILE A 181 23.16 5.20 -3.07
CA ILE A 181 23.88 4.33 -2.12
C ILE A 181 22.94 3.76 -1.05
N CYS A 182 22.01 4.58 -0.49
CA CYS A 182 21.02 4.09 0.47
C CYS A 182 20.10 3.00 -0.11
N TYR A 183 19.83 3.03 -1.40
CA TYR A 183 19.02 2.00 -2.07
C TYR A 183 19.82 0.77 -2.52
N ALA A 184 21.14 0.87 -2.58
CA ALA A 184 22.05 -0.21 -3.00
C ALA A 184 22.50 -1.11 -1.84
N LEU A 185 22.34 -0.67 -0.59
CA LEU A 185 22.63 -1.42 0.64
C LEU A 185 21.42 -2.26 1.06
#